data_949c67d763f5fdcc998540804b44bd34
#
_entry.id   949c67d763f5fdcc998540804b44bd34
#
_cell.length_a   1.000
_cell.length_b   1.000
_cell.length_c   1.000
_cell.angle_alpha   90.00
_cell.angle_beta   90.00
_cell.angle_gamma   90.00
#
_symmetry.space_group_name_H-M   'P 1'
#
loop_
_entity.id
_entity.type
_entity.pdbx_description
1 polymer ?
#
loop_
_entity_poly.entity_id
_entity_poly.type
_entity_poly.pdbx_seq_one_letter_code
_entity_poly.pdbx_strand_id
1 'polypeptide(L)'
;MARRQHQPVERQSFLLETSARSLIPMGMATLLPEASQRVRHLEAMIFDGFSRWGYREIIPPTFEYLDVLSAGLPAETLEKCYKFADWTTGRILVLRPDVTAQIARIVAMGMAGQGLPLRLCYRTTVFRYEPEHAGREREVFQLGVELIGVDEASMDAEILTLLVESLKTLGLADFKISLGHVGFYQALLAKSGMSAQGQKQAEIAAARKDLPNLEGILKSERVPSTLARAILEAPGRYGREEVLEWGRKVAGRDQRLLKPINRLTQVYRLLEATGIQDHLLLDLGEFRGFDYYD
;
A
#
# COMPACT_ATOMS: atom_id res chain seq x y z
N MET A 1 39.80 -3.53 22.43
CA MET A 1 38.32 -3.38 22.22
C MET A 1 38.00 -1.90 22.12
N ALA A 2 37.99 -1.35 20.93
CA ALA A 2 37.68 0.07 20.69
C ALA A 2 36.24 0.18 20.22
N ARG A 3 35.39 0.82 21.05
CA ARG A 3 34.04 1.22 20.67
C ARG A 3 34.13 2.26 19.56
N ARG A 4 33.69 1.92 18.35
CA ARG A 4 33.43 2.92 17.29
C ARG A 4 32.25 3.72 17.76
N GLN A 5 32.47 4.98 18.12
CA GLN A 5 31.45 5.98 18.30
C GLN A 5 30.78 6.22 16.94
N HIS A 6 29.49 5.94 16.84
CA HIS A 6 28.66 6.43 15.73
C HIS A 6 28.62 7.96 15.86
N GLN A 7 29.32 8.66 15.00
CA GLN A 7 29.05 10.07 14.77
C GLN A 7 27.67 10.17 14.09
N PRO A 8 26.78 11.07 14.56
CA PRO A 8 25.55 11.35 13.85
C PRO A 8 25.92 11.92 12.48
N VAL A 9 25.40 11.30 11.42
CA VAL A 9 25.46 11.85 10.06
C VAL A 9 24.77 13.20 10.11
N GLU A 10 25.51 14.30 10.03
CA GLU A 10 24.96 15.62 9.84
C GLU A 10 23.99 15.55 8.64
N ARG A 11 22.74 15.86 8.91
CA ARG A 11 21.74 16.13 7.86
C ARG A 11 22.16 17.41 7.15
N GLN A 12 23.11 17.31 6.24
CA GLN A 12 23.29 18.34 5.23
C GLN A 12 21.97 18.34 4.42
N SER A 13 21.23 19.41 4.53
CA SER A 13 19.97 19.59 3.79
C SER A 13 20.32 19.66 2.30
N PHE A 14 20.19 18.53 1.61
CA PHE A 14 20.30 18.44 0.15
C PHE A 14 19.08 19.09 -0.56
N LEU A 15 18.16 19.63 0.23
CA LEU A 15 16.96 20.32 -0.21
C LEU A 15 17.11 21.80 0.13
N LEU A 16 16.73 22.68 -0.79
CA LEU A 16 16.54 24.09 -0.49
C LEU A 16 15.34 24.22 0.47
N GLU A 17 15.61 24.48 1.76
CA GLU A 17 14.56 24.68 2.75
C GLU A 17 13.78 25.96 2.44
N THR A 18 12.47 25.87 2.54
CA THR A 18 11.53 26.96 2.26
C THR A 18 11.44 27.92 3.43
N SER A 19 11.98 29.12 3.27
CA SER A 19 11.70 30.27 4.16
C SER A 19 10.30 30.87 3.86
N ALA A 20 9.81 31.79 4.67
CA ALA A 20 8.52 32.47 4.49
C ALA A 20 8.36 33.19 3.14
N ARG A 21 9.40 33.29 2.30
CA ARG A 21 9.42 33.78 0.92
C ARG A 21 9.88 32.74 -0.06
N SER A 22 9.52 31.48 0.15
CA SER A 22 9.92 30.40 -0.75
C SER A 22 9.41 30.67 -2.18
N LEU A 23 10.32 30.56 -3.15
CA LEU A 23 10.00 30.60 -4.57
C LEU A 23 9.47 29.25 -5.08
N ILE A 24 9.46 28.22 -4.23
CA ILE A 24 9.00 26.88 -4.52
C ILE A 24 7.73 26.61 -3.71
N PRO A 25 6.68 26.05 -4.29
CA PRO A 25 5.46 25.71 -3.55
C PRO A 25 5.76 24.79 -2.36
N MET A 26 5.02 24.97 -1.26
CA MET A 26 5.17 24.13 -0.07
C MET A 26 4.93 22.66 -0.41
N GLY A 27 5.78 21.77 0.06
CA GLY A 27 5.71 20.33 -0.23
C GLY A 27 6.26 19.93 -1.61
N MET A 28 6.91 20.86 -2.31
CA MET A 28 7.73 20.61 -3.50
C MET A 28 9.20 20.78 -3.14
N ALA A 29 10.08 20.11 -3.86
CA ALA A 29 11.53 20.19 -3.64
C ALA A 29 12.30 20.22 -4.96
N THR A 30 13.44 20.93 -4.97
CA THR A 30 14.40 20.85 -6.06
C THR A 30 15.54 19.93 -5.67
N LEU A 31 15.71 18.85 -6.42
CA LEU A 31 16.89 17.98 -6.27
C LEU A 31 18.09 18.63 -6.97
N LEU A 32 19.11 18.96 -6.21
CA LEU A 32 20.38 19.45 -6.74
C LEU A 32 21.15 18.32 -7.48
N PRO A 33 22.16 18.62 -8.32
CA PRO A 33 22.77 17.63 -9.19
C PRO A 33 23.23 16.35 -8.51
N GLU A 34 23.86 16.44 -7.33
CA GLU A 34 24.34 15.26 -6.58
C GLU A 34 23.18 14.42 -6.04
N ALA A 35 22.12 15.05 -5.51
CA ALA A 35 20.92 14.35 -5.03
C ALA A 35 20.18 13.70 -6.20
N SER A 36 20.05 14.41 -7.32
CA SER A 36 19.45 13.91 -8.54
C SER A 36 20.20 12.68 -9.09
N GLN A 37 21.53 12.72 -9.12
CA GLN A 37 22.35 11.60 -9.55
C GLN A 37 22.16 10.37 -8.65
N ARG A 38 22.07 10.56 -7.33
CA ARG A 38 21.81 9.46 -6.38
C ARG A 38 20.44 8.84 -6.62
N VAL A 39 19.40 9.66 -6.78
CA VAL A 39 18.04 9.17 -7.07
C VAL A 39 18.04 8.34 -8.35
N ARG A 40 18.65 8.84 -9.45
CA ARG A 40 18.73 8.11 -10.72
C ARG A 40 19.52 6.80 -10.61
N HIS A 41 20.55 6.76 -9.78
CA HIS A 41 21.30 5.54 -9.52
C HIS A 41 20.43 4.50 -8.79
N LEU A 42 19.72 4.89 -7.74
CA LEU A 42 18.77 4.01 -7.00
C LEU A 42 17.66 3.50 -7.91
N GLU A 43 17.06 4.38 -8.73
CA GLU A 43 16.07 4.00 -9.73
C GLU A 43 16.60 2.93 -10.70
N ALA A 44 17.81 3.13 -11.22
CA ALA A 44 18.42 2.19 -12.16
C ALA A 44 18.65 0.81 -11.53
N MET A 45 19.12 0.76 -10.28
CA MET A 45 19.31 -0.50 -9.55
C MET A 45 18.00 -1.28 -9.38
N ILE A 46 16.92 -0.60 -8.99
CA ILE A 46 15.60 -1.23 -8.80
C ILE A 46 15.04 -1.71 -10.15
N PHE A 47 15.13 -0.88 -11.20
CA PHE A 47 14.63 -1.22 -12.53
C PHE A 47 15.37 -2.40 -13.18
N ASP A 48 16.67 -2.50 -12.96
CA ASP A 48 17.43 -3.67 -13.37
C ASP A 48 16.90 -4.95 -12.67
N GLY A 49 16.58 -4.86 -11.38
CA GLY A 49 15.89 -5.93 -10.65
C GLY A 49 14.55 -6.30 -11.29
N PHE A 50 13.68 -5.32 -11.55
CA PHE A 50 12.38 -5.55 -12.18
C PHE A 50 12.51 -6.21 -13.56
N SER A 51 13.47 -5.75 -14.37
CA SER A 51 13.72 -6.31 -15.70
C SER A 51 14.16 -7.77 -15.65
N ARG A 52 14.99 -8.15 -14.69
CA ARG A 52 15.42 -9.55 -14.48
C ARG A 52 14.27 -10.47 -14.11
N TRP A 53 13.22 -9.93 -13.45
CA TRP A 53 11.99 -10.67 -13.15
C TRP A 53 10.97 -10.62 -14.31
N GLY A 54 11.33 -10.04 -15.46
CA GLY A 54 10.49 -9.98 -16.66
C GLY A 54 9.45 -8.87 -16.66
N TYR A 55 9.55 -7.90 -15.74
CA TYR A 55 8.70 -6.71 -15.77
C TYR A 55 9.12 -5.75 -16.85
N ARG A 56 8.14 -5.21 -17.58
CA ARG A 56 8.34 -4.27 -18.68
C ARG A 56 7.85 -2.89 -18.29
N GLU A 57 8.63 -1.86 -18.60
CA GLU A 57 8.29 -0.48 -18.28
C GLU A 57 7.08 -0.01 -19.07
N ILE A 58 6.15 0.64 -18.37
CA ILE A 58 5.03 1.39 -18.93
C ILE A 58 5.11 2.84 -18.43
N ILE A 59 4.85 3.80 -19.32
CA ILE A 59 4.88 5.24 -18.99
C ILE A 59 3.47 5.80 -19.16
N PRO A 60 2.67 5.88 -18.09
CA PRO A 60 1.34 6.48 -18.16
C PRO A 60 1.41 8.01 -18.25
N PRO A 61 0.37 8.68 -18.79
CA PRO A 61 0.32 10.13 -18.87
C PRO A 61 0.28 10.77 -17.46
N THR A 62 0.79 12.01 -17.36
CA THR A 62 0.80 12.75 -16.08
C THR A 62 -0.60 13.20 -15.67
N PHE A 63 -1.46 13.49 -16.64
CA PHE A 63 -2.84 13.93 -16.45
C PHE A 63 -3.81 12.85 -16.86
N GLU A 64 -4.92 12.78 -16.16
CA GLU A 64 -6.06 11.95 -16.52
C GLU A 64 -7.35 12.75 -16.40
N TYR A 65 -8.39 12.34 -17.11
CA TYR A 65 -9.71 12.89 -16.90
C TYR A 65 -10.28 12.38 -15.57
N LEU A 66 -10.82 13.29 -14.75
CA LEU A 66 -11.37 12.98 -13.43
C LEU A 66 -12.47 11.90 -13.51
N ASP A 67 -13.37 12.03 -14.48
CA ASP A 67 -14.49 11.09 -14.68
C ASP A 67 -14.03 9.67 -15.09
N VAL A 68 -12.86 9.55 -15.70
CA VAL A 68 -12.25 8.26 -16.04
C VAL A 68 -11.54 7.66 -14.83
N LEU A 69 -10.70 8.45 -14.18
CA LEU A 69 -9.87 7.95 -13.08
C LEU A 69 -10.68 7.66 -11.82
N SER A 70 -11.79 8.38 -11.61
CA SER A 70 -12.66 8.20 -10.45
C SER A 70 -13.30 6.81 -10.36
N ALA A 71 -13.41 6.09 -11.46
CA ALA A 71 -13.91 4.72 -11.47
C ALA A 71 -13.00 3.72 -10.71
N GLY A 72 -11.71 4.05 -10.56
CA GLY A 72 -10.72 3.17 -9.92
C GLY A 72 -10.05 3.77 -8.66
N LEU A 73 -10.56 4.88 -8.13
CA LEU A 73 -9.97 5.53 -6.97
C LEU A 73 -10.97 5.74 -5.83
N PRO A 74 -10.56 5.52 -4.58
CA PRO A 74 -11.38 5.86 -3.41
C PRO A 74 -11.71 7.36 -3.36
N ALA A 75 -12.87 7.71 -2.80
CA ALA A 75 -13.33 9.09 -2.66
C ALA A 75 -12.30 9.97 -1.91
N GLU A 76 -11.71 9.44 -0.85
CA GLU A 76 -10.66 10.14 -0.09
C GLU A 76 -9.44 10.50 -0.95
N THR A 77 -9.03 9.60 -1.84
CA THR A 77 -7.93 9.88 -2.78
C THR A 77 -8.32 10.94 -3.80
N LEU A 78 -9.58 10.90 -4.28
CA LEU A 78 -10.09 11.91 -5.23
C LEU A 78 -10.17 13.32 -4.62
N GLU A 79 -10.45 13.44 -3.33
CA GLU A 79 -10.42 14.72 -2.61
C GLU A 79 -9.00 15.31 -2.55
N LYS A 80 -7.99 14.46 -2.47
CA LYS A 80 -6.57 14.86 -2.43
C LYS A 80 -5.93 15.12 -3.79
N CYS A 81 -6.70 15.01 -4.89
CA CYS A 81 -6.19 15.28 -6.24
C CYS A 81 -6.07 16.76 -6.54
N TYR A 82 -4.99 17.15 -7.23
CA TYR A 82 -4.91 18.43 -7.92
C TYR A 82 -5.76 18.41 -9.18
N LYS A 83 -6.74 19.30 -9.26
CA LYS A 83 -7.75 19.37 -10.32
C LYS A 83 -7.67 20.69 -11.07
N PHE A 84 -7.80 20.64 -12.39
CA PHE A 84 -7.82 21.82 -13.25
C PHE A 84 -8.63 21.56 -14.52
N ALA A 85 -9.08 22.61 -15.19
CA ALA A 85 -9.86 22.48 -16.42
C ALA A 85 -8.95 22.20 -17.63
N ASP A 86 -9.34 21.29 -18.50
CA ASP A 86 -8.78 21.16 -19.83
C ASP A 86 -9.31 22.29 -20.72
N TRP A 87 -8.43 23.13 -21.17
CA TRP A 87 -8.79 24.32 -21.98
C TRP A 87 -9.39 23.96 -23.35
N THR A 88 -9.10 22.74 -23.84
CA THR A 88 -9.58 22.31 -25.15
C THR A 88 -10.98 21.72 -25.07
N THR A 89 -11.25 20.90 -24.05
CA THR A 89 -12.49 20.14 -23.93
C THR A 89 -13.42 20.63 -22.84
N GLY A 90 -12.94 21.49 -21.92
CA GLY A 90 -13.66 21.93 -20.73
C GLY A 90 -13.83 20.85 -19.65
N ARG A 91 -13.33 19.63 -19.86
CA ARG A 91 -13.38 18.55 -18.88
C ARG A 91 -12.40 18.81 -17.73
N ILE A 92 -12.62 18.21 -16.59
CA ILE A 92 -11.72 18.29 -15.46
C ILE A 92 -10.60 17.25 -15.62
N LEU A 93 -9.38 17.75 -15.58
CA LEU A 93 -8.15 16.97 -15.51
C LEU A 93 -7.69 16.86 -14.06
N VAL A 94 -6.99 15.77 -13.74
CA VAL A 94 -6.30 15.58 -12.47
C VAL A 94 -4.84 15.22 -12.70
N LEU A 95 -3.94 15.76 -11.87
CA LEU A 95 -2.60 15.18 -11.73
C LEU A 95 -2.76 13.83 -11.05
N ARG A 96 -2.11 12.80 -11.60
CA ARG A 96 -2.22 11.43 -11.10
C ARG A 96 -1.85 11.35 -9.61
N PRO A 97 -2.74 10.90 -8.74
CA PRO A 97 -2.45 10.69 -7.31
C PRO A 97 -1.85 9.30 -7.05
N ASP A 98 -2.05 8.39 -8.00
CA ASP A 98 -1.63 6.99 -7.98
C ASP A 98 -1.50 6.47 -9.42
N VAL A 99 -0.75 5.37 -9.60
CA VAL A 99 -0.47 4.80 -10.92
C VAL A 99 -1.28 3.54 -11.18
N THR A 100 -1.61 2.77 -10.17
CA THR A 100 -2.33 1.48 -10.31
C THR A 100 -3.63 1.64 -11.08
N ALA A 101 -4.47 2.64 -10.75
CA ALA A 101 -5.72 2.91 -11.46
C ALA A 101 -5.50 3.30 -12.94
N GLN A 102 -4.42 4.03 -13.25
CA GLN A 102 -4.05 4.34 -14.64
C GLN A 102 -3.67 3.08 -15.40
N ILE A 103 -2.84 2.22 -14.81
CA ILE A 103 -2.40 0.97 -15.44
C ILE A 103 -3.60 0.04 -15.64
N ALA A 104 -4.49 -0.10 -14.65
CA ALA A 104 -5.72 -0.89 -14.80
C ALA A 104 -6.55 -0.42 -16.00
N ARG A 105 -6.74 0.90 -16.16
CA ARG A 105 -7.43 1.47 -17.32
C ARG A 105 -6.70 1.16 -18.63
N ILE A 106 -5.37 1.35 -18.68
CA ILE A 106 -4.58 1.12 -19.90
C ILE A 106 -4.67 -0.35 -20.31
N VAL A 107 -4.58 -1.27 -19.36
CA VAL A 107 -4.70 -2.72 -19.62
C VAL A 107 -6.09 -3.05 -20.15
N ALA A 108 -7.14 -2.53 -19.52
CA ALA A 108 -8.51 -2.78 -19.94
C ALA A 108 -8.81 -2.26 -21.36
N MET A 109 -8.22 -1.12 -21.76
CA MET A 109 -8.50 -0.49 -23.05
C MET A 109 -7.57 -0.89 -24.18
N GLY A 110 -6.32 -1.23 -23.88
CA GLY A 110 -5.29 -1.37 -24.92
C GLY A 110 -4.46 -2.65 -24.88
N MET A 111 -4.57 -3.46 -23.83
CA MET A 111 -3.76 -4.68 -23.68
C MET A 111 -4.61 -5.95 -23.63
N ALA A 112 -5.91 -5.84 -23.90
CA ALA A 112 -6.80 -6.98 -24.03
C ALA A 112 -6.29 -7.93 -25.13
N GLY A 113 -6.10 -9.22 -24.81
CA GLY A 113 -5.57 -10.22 -25.76
C GLY A 113 -4.06 -10.47 -25.66
N GLN A 114 -3.33 -9.74 -24.82
CA GLN A 114 -1.96 -10.13 -24.48
C GLN A 114 -1.95 -11.34 -23.53
N GLY A 115 -0.86 -12.14 -23.60
CA GLY A 115 -0.69 -13.29 -22.69
C GLY A 115 -0.60 -12.87 -21.24
N LEU A 116 -1.30 -13.58 -20.35
CA LEU A 116 -1.30 -13.38 -18.90
C LEU A 116 -0.30 -14.32 -18.21
N PRO A 117 0.29 -13.94 -17.09
CA PRO A 117 0.15 -12.65 -16.41
C PRO A 117 0.92 -11.51 -17.11
N LEU A 118 0.37 -10.30 -17.05
CA LEU A 118 1.11 -9.11 -17.44
C LEU A 118 1.99 -8.66 -16.27
N ARG A 119 3.29 -8.47 -16.56
CA ARG A 119 4.27 -7.92 -15.62
C ARG A 119 4.68 -6.54 -16.10
N LEU A 120 4.17 -5.51 -15.45
CA LEU A 120 4.43 -4.12 -15.78
C LEU A 120 5.16 -3.43 -14.63
N CYS A 121 6.09 -2.53 -14.95
CA CYS A 121 6.74 -1.69 -13.95
C CYS A 121 6.74 -0.23 -14.42
N TYR A 122 6.88 0.68 -13.46
CA TYR A 122 6.90 2.10 -13.73
C TYR A 122 7.83 2.85 -12.78
N ARG A 123 8.32 3.98 -13.25
CA ARG A 123 8.91 5.05 -12.43
C ARG A 123 8.26 6.35 -12.82
N THR A 124 7.74 7.04 -11.85
CA THR A 124 7.01 8.26 -12.13
C THR A 124 6.83 9.10 -10.89
N THR A 125 6.30 10.28 -11.07
CA THR A 125 5.90 11.17 -9.98
C THR A 125 4.40 11.13 -9.82
N VAL A 126 3.92 11.00 -8.58
CA VAL A 126 2.52 11.16 -8.20
C VAL A 126 2.34 12.42 -7.37
N PHE A 127 1.13 12.99 -7.38
CA PHE A 127 0.82 14.28 -6.79
C PHE A 127 -0.36 14.16 -5.83
N ARG A 128 -0.14 14.48 -4.54
CA ARG A 128 -1.17 14.40 -3.51
C ARG A 128 -1.18 15.66 -2.68
N TYR A 129 -2.37 16.16 -2.38
CA TYR A 129 -2.56 17.25 -1.45
C TYR A 129 -3.07 16.69 -0.11
N GLU A 130 -2.25 16.80 0.93
CA GLU A 130 -2.61 16.39 2.29
C GLU A 130 -2.62 17.61 3.21
N PRO A 131 -3.78 18.28 3.37
CA PRO A 131 -3.86 19.55 4.13
C PRO A 131 -3.54 19.40 5.61
N GLU A 132 -3.81 18.21 6.19
CA GLU A 132 -3.67 17.96 7.62
C GLU A 132 -2.22 17.73 8.08
N HIS A 133 -1.29 17.60 7.14
CA HIS A 133 0.11 17.29 7.43
C HIS A 133 1.02 18.36 6.79
N ALA A 134 1.18 19.48 7.49
CA ALA A 134 2.15 20.49 7.11
C ALA A 134 3.56 19.86 7.03
N GLY A 135 4.20 19.97 5.85
CA GLY A 135 5.54 19.43 5.60
C GLY A 135 5.58 18.08 4.87
N ARG A 136 4.45 17.46 4.53
CA ARG A 136 4.46 16.30 3.62
C ARG A 136 4.74 16.72 2.20
N GLU A 137 5.51 15.87 1.52
CA GLU A 137 5.78 16.02 0.08
C GLU A 137 4.48 15.89 -0.70
N ARG A 138 4.24 16.85 -1.61
CA ARG A 138 3.11 16.85 -2.54
C ARG A 138 3.45 16.22 -3.86
N GLU A 139 4.74 16.11 -4.14
CA GLU A 139 5.34 15.48 -5.28
C GLU A 139 6.17 14.30 -4.79
N VAL A 140 5.74 13.08 -5.09
CA VAL A 140 6.36 11.85 -4.59
C VAL A 140 6.89 11.05 -5.75
N PHE A 141 8.21 10.79 -5.78
CA PHE A 141 8.82 9.86 -6.73
C PHE A 141 8.42 8.43 -6.37
N GLN A 142 7.81 7.74 -7.30
CA GLN A 142 7.29 6.40 -7.10
C GLN A 142 7.85 5.44 -8.15
N LEU A 143 8.35 4.29 -7.67
CA LEU A 143 8.63 3.13 -8.50
C LEU A 143 7.68 2.02 -8.07
N GLY A 144 7.17 1.26 -9.02
CA GLY A 144 6.25 0.18 -8.71
C GLY A 144 6.19 -0.87 -9.80
N VAL A 145 5.57 -1.98 -9.41
CA VAL A 145 5.27 -3.10 -10.32
C VAL A 145 3.80 -3.46 -10.20
N GLU A 146 3.23 -3.87 -11.30
CA GLU A 146 1.85 -4.37 -11.39
C GLU A 146 1.88 -5.75 -12.04
N LEU A 147 1.33 -6.74 -11.35
CA LEU A 147 1.17 -8.09 -11.87
C LEU A 147 -0.32 -8.35 -12.04
N ILE A 148 -0.76 -8.55 -13.29
CA ILE A 148 -2.18 -8.50 -13.64
C ILE A 148 -2.60 -9.79 -14.34
N GLY A 149 -3.77 -10.29 -13.96
CA GLY A 149 -4.49 -11.33 -14.71
C GLY A 149 -4.40 -12.74 -14.15
N VAL A 150 -3.73 -12.96 -13.00
CA VAL A 150 -3.68 -14.27 -12.32
C VAL A 150 -3.86 -14.06 -10.81
N ASP A 151 -4.88 -14.71 -10.25
CA ASP A 151 -5.18 -14.69 -8.81
C ASP A 151 -4.65 -15.96 -8.12
N GLU A 152 -3.34 -16.03 -7.92
CA GLU A 152 -2.67 -17.14 -7.24
C GLU A 152 -1.70 -16.65 -6.16
N ALA A 153 -1.55 -17.45 -5.09
CA ALA A 153 -0.62 -17.13 -3.99
C ALA A 153 0.85 -17.04 -4.46
N SER A 154 1.19 -17.72 -5.54
CA SER A 154 2.51 -17.65 -6.18
C SER A 154 2.80 -16.26 -6.74
N MET A 155 1.79 -15.56 -7.23
CA MET A 155 1.92 -14.20 -7.75
C MET A 155 2.13 -13.19 -6.61
N ASP A 156 1.43 -13.34 -5.50
CA ASP A 156 1.67 -12.53 -4.29
C ASP A 156 3.09 -12.76 -3.76
N ALA A 157 3.52 -14.03 -3.73
CA ALA A 157 4.87 -14.39 -3.29
C ALA A 157 5.95 -13.83 -4.23
N GLU A 158 5.71 -13.79 -5.54
CA GLU A 158 6.60 -13.15 -6.52
C GLU A 158 6.81 -11.67 -6.19
N ILE A 159 5.73 -10.90 -6.01
CA ILE A 159 5.79 -9.47 -5.70
C ILE A 159 6.55 -9.22 -4.38
N LEU A 160 6.26 -10.02 -3.34
CA LEU A 160 6.92 -9.87 -2.05
C LEU A 160 8.41 -10.24 -2.10
N THR A 161 8.77 -11.27 -2.87
CA THR A 161 10.17 -11.63 -3.11
C THR A 161 10.90 -10.51 -3.83
N LEU A 162 10.32 -9.97 -4.88
CA LEU A 162 10.89 -8.85 -5.64
C LEU A 162 11.07 -7.60 -4.76
N LEU A 163 10.11 -7.32 -3.87
CA LEU A 163 10.21 -6.21 -2.90
C LEU A 163 11.39 -6.42 -1.95
N VAL A 164 11.52 -7.61 -1.36
CA VAL A 164 12.64 -7.94 -0.45
C VAL A 164 13.98 -7.83 -1.17
N GLU A 165 14.09 -8.36 -2.38
CA GLU A 165 15.31 -8.28 -3.19
C GLU A 165 15.66 -6.83 -3.54
N SER A 166 14.66 -6.02 -3.90
CA SER A 166 14.85 -4.60 -4.20
C SER A 166 15.40 -3.85 -2.99
N LEU A 167 14.84 -4.05 -1.81
CA LEU A 167 15.30 -3.41 -0.57
C LEU A 167 16.71 -3.85 -0.20
N LYS A 168 17.04 -5.14 -0.34
CA LYS A 168 18.40 -5.66 -0.13
C LYS A 168 19.41 -5.07 -1.12
N THR A 169 19.02 -4.96 -2.38
CA THR A 169 19.87 -4.35 -3.44
C THR A 169 20.19 -2.89 -3.12
N LEU A 170 19.28 -2.16 -2.48
CA LEU A 170 19.50 -0.79 -1.99
C LEU A 170 20.34 -0.72 -0.72
N GLY A 171 20.80 -1.86 -0.18
CA GLY A 171 21.64 -1.93 1.02
C GLY A 171 20.85 -1.91 2.34
N LEU A 172 19.54 -2.04 2.30
CA LEU A 172 18.72 -2.18 3.51
C LEU A 172 18.83 -3.62 4.02
N ALA A 173 19.43 -3.82 5.18
CA ALA A 173 19.60 -5.14 5.78
C ALA A 173 18.56 -5.44 6.87
N ASP A 174 18.17 -4.42 7.63
CA ASP A 174 17.25 -4.57 8.76
C ASP A 174 15.92 -3.87 8.47
N PHE A 175 14.96 -4.66 7.96
CA PHE A 175 13.60 -4.21 7.67
C PHE A 175 12.60 -5.36 7.87
N LYS A 176 11.34 -5.00 8.09
CA LYS A 176 10.22 -5.93 8.15
C LYS A 176 9.13 -5.47 7.16
N ILE A 177 8.49 -6.44 6.53
CA ILE A 177 7.33 -6.27 5.67
C ILE A 177 6.13 -6.82 6.43
N SER A 178 5.15 -5.97 6.71
CA SER A 178 3.88 -6.37 7.29
C SER A 178 2.99 -6.97 6.20
N LEU A 179 2.50 -8.19 6.43
CA LEU A 179 1.66 -8.93 5.51
C LEU A 179 0.31 -9.21 6.16
N GLY A 180 -0.72 -8.56 5.66
CA GLY A 180 -2.10 -8.70 6.11
C GLY A 180 -3.06 -9.10 5.00
N HIS A 181 -4.32 -9.32 5.36
CA HIS A 181 -5.41 -9.56 4.41
C HIS A 181 -6.68 -8.92 4.95
N VAL A 182 -7.09 -7.81 4.34
CA VAL A 182 -8.26 -7.01 4.78
C VAL A 182 -9.54 -7.84 4.83
N GLY A 183 -9.72 -8.79 3.93
CA GLY A 183 -10.89 -9.65 3.86
C GLY A 183 -11.15 -10.49 5.11
N PHE A 184 -10.15 -10.73 5.95
CA PHE A 184 -10.36 -11.41 7.23
C PHE A 184 -11.16 -10.53 8.20
N TYR A 185 -10.75 -9.28 8.34
CA TYR A 185 -11.43 -8.35 9.24
C TYR A 185 -12.79 -7.93 8.70
N GLN A 186 -12.91 -7.69 7.40
CA GLN A 186 -14.18 -7.43 6.74
C GLN A 186 -15.18 -8.58 6.98
N ALA A 187 -14.73 -9.83 6.84
CA ALA A 187 -15.57 -11.00 7.13
C ALA A 187 -15.99 -11.10 8.62
N LEU A 188 -15.12 -10.69 9.55
CA LEU A 188 -15.47 -10.59 10.98
C LEU A 188 -16.58 -9.55 11.20
N LEU A 189 -16.43 -8.37 10.61
CA LEU A 189 -17.42 -7.31 10.71
C LEU A 189 -18.75 -7.70 10.05
N ALA A 190 -18.71 -8.28 8.85
CA ALA A 190 -19.90 -8.76 8.18
C ALA A 190 -20.66 -9.84 8.98
N LYS A 191 -19.92 -10.70 9.68
CA LYS A 191 -20.49 -11.74 10.55
C LYS A 191 -21.12 -11.18 11.82
N SER A 192 -20.76 -9.98 12.23
CA SER A 192 -21.19 -9.38 13.50
C SER A 192 -22.68 -9.05 13.54
N GLY A 193 -23.33 -8.89 12.39
CA GLY A 193 -24.72 -8.42 12.29
C GLY A 193 -24.90 -6.92 12.52
N MET A 194 -23.81 -6.16 12.60
CA MET A 194 -23.84 -4.70 12.73
C MET A 194 -24.48 -4.04 11.50
N SER A 195 -25.04 -2.87 11.70
CA SER A 195 -25.46 -1.99 10.61
C SER A 195 -24.26 -1.64 9.69
N ALA A 196 -24.52 -1.29 8.43
CA ALA A 196 -23.46 -0.85 7.51
C ALA A 196 -22.67 0.35 8.06
N GLN A 197 -23.37 1.28 8.75
CA GLN A 197 -22.74 2.41 9.43
C GLN A 197 -21.86 1.96 10.60
N GLY A 198 -22.33 1.01 11.41
CA GLY A 198 -21.58 0.43 12.53
C GLY A 198 -20.31 -0.28 12.05
N GLN A 199 -20.40 -1.06 10.95
CA GLN A 199 -19.25 -1.70 10.35
C GLN A 199 -18.20 -0.67 9.89
N LYS A 200 -18.61 0.39 9.18
CA LYS A 200 -17.69 1.44 8.72
C LYS A 200 -17.03 2.19 9.88
N GLN A 201 -17.78 2.49 10.94
CA GLN A 201 -17.23 3.10 12.15
C GLN A 201 -16.23 2.17 12.85
N ALA A 202 -16.53 0.87 12.92
CA ALA A 202 -15.63 -0.12 13.49
C ALA A 202 -14.34 -0.28 12.68
N GLU A 203 -14.40 -0.26 11.35
CA GLU A 203 -13.23 -0.22 10.47
C GLU A 203 -12.33 0.97 10.77
N ILE A 204 -12.91 2.18 10.83
CA ILE A 204 -12.15 3.42 11.10
C ILE A 204 -11.50 3.36 12.48
N ALA A 205 -12.24 2.91 13.51
CA ALA A 205 -11.71 2.80 14.86
C ALA A 205 -10.57 1.76 14.93
N ALA A 206 -10.73 0.62 14.27
CA ALA A 206 -9.70 -0.42 14.20
C ALA A 206 -8.44 0.05 13.47
N ALA A 207 -8.60 0.74 12.33
CA ALA A 207 -7.47 1.28 11.55
C ALA A 207 -6.66 2.32 12.34
N ARG A 208 -7.33 3.08 13.20
CA ARG A 208 -6.72 4.05 14.13
C ARG A 208 -6.20 3.41 15.42
N LYS A 209 -6.43 2.10 15.62
CA LYS A 209 -6.16 1.38 16.88
C LYS A 209 -6.86 2.01 18.09
N ASP A 210 -8.00 2.66 17.87
CA ASP A 210 -8.85 3.25 18.91
C ASP A 210 -9.77 2.17 19.50
N LEU A 211 -9.16 1.30 20.33
CA LEU A 211 -9.84 0.17 20.93
C LEU A 211 -11.01 0.58 21.85
N PRO A 212 -10.93 1.67 22.66
CA PRO A 212 -12.07 2.12 23.46
C PRO A 212 -13.29 2.49 22.63
N ASN A 213 -13.10 3.24 21.55
CA ASN A 213 -14.17 3.59 20.61
C ASN A 213 -14.74 2.35 19.92
N LEU A 214 -13.87 1.44 19.44
CA LEU A 214 -14.27 0.18 18.83
C LEU A 214 -15.15 -0.64 19.79
N GLU A 215 -14.75 -0.76 21.07
CA GLU A 215 -15.55 -1.46 22.09
C GLU A 215 -16.92 -0.80 22.31
N GLY A 216 -16.98 0.52 22.32
CA GLY A 216 -18.22 1.29 22.40
C GLY A 216 -19.18 0.98 21.24
N ILE A 217 -18.65 0.96 20.01
CA ILE A 217 -19.42 0.62 18.79
C ILE A 217 -19.97 -0.81 18.89
N LEU A 218 -19.12 -1.79 19.24
CA LEU A 218 -19.55 -3.20 19.35
C LEU A 218 -20.63 -3.41 20.41
N LYS A 219 -20.58 -2.67 21.53
CA LYS A 219 -21.61 -2.70 22.56
C LYS A 219 -22.93 -2.07 22.07
N SER A 220 -22.87 -0.92 21.42
CA SER A 220 -24.07 -0.22 20.91
C SER A 220 -24.79 -1.03 19.84
N GLU A 221 -24.05 -1.72 18.99
CA GLU A 221 -24.55 -2.60 17.93
C GLU A 221 -24.91 -4.02 18.44
N ARG A 222 -24.77 -4.28 19.76
CA ARG A 222 -25.10 -5.56 20.42
C ARG A 222 -24.41 -6.77 19.82
N VAL A 223 -23.16 -6.63 19.42
CA VAL A 223 -22.37 -7.72 18.84
C VAL A 223 -22.17 -8.84 19.87
N PRO A 224 -22.36 -10.13 19.53
CA PRO A 224 -22.15 -11.25 20.45
C PRO A 224 -20.74 -11.25 21.05
N SER A 225 -20.60 -11.52 22.34
CA SER A 225 -19.35 -11.35 23.10
C SER A 225 -18.15 -12.09 22.52
N THR A 226 -18.35 -13.31 22.00
CA THR A 226 -17.27 -14.09 21.36
C THR A 226 -16.76 -13.43 20.10
N LEU A 227 -17.64 -12.84 19.30
CA LEU A 227 -17.27 -12.18 18.05
C LEU A 227 -16.72 -10.78 18.34
N ALA A 228 -17.31 -10.03 19.28
CA ALA A 228 -16.79 -8.74 19.73
C ALA A 228 -15.34 -8.87 20.24
N ARG A 229 -15.03 -9.94 20.98
CA ARG A 229 -13.68 -10.22 21.43
C ARG A 229 -12.73 -10.45 20.24
N ALA A 230 -13.11 -11.23 19.23
CA ALA A 230 -12.28 -11.47 18.06
C ALA A 230 -12.03 -10.18 17.27
N ILE A 231 -13.06 -9.32 17.11
CA ILE A 231 -12.96 -8.02 16.44
C ILE A 231 -12.01 -7.08 17.20
N LEU A 232 -12.07 -7.05 18.53
CA LEU A 232 -11.18 -6.23 19.37
C LEU A 232 -9.73 -6.74 19.39
N GLU A 233 -9.52 -8.05 19.32
CA GLU A 233 -8.18 -8.63 19.37
C GLU A 233 -7.45 -8.58 18.03
N ALA A 234 -8.17 -8.68 16.89
CA ALA A 234 -7.57 -8.74 15.56
C ALA A 234 -6.63 -7.57 15.25
N PRO A 235 -6.93 -6.29 15.59
CA PRO A 235 -6.02 -5.16 15.34
C PRO A 235 -4.67 -5.22 16.05
N GLY A 236 -4.55 -6.08 17.06
CA GLY A 236 -3.31 -6.32 17.80
C GLY A 236 -2.64 -7.66 17.48
N ARG A 237 -3.18 -8.41 16.52
CA ARG A 237 -2.65 -9.73 16.15
C ARG A 237 -1.59 -9.62 15.05
N TYR A 238 -0.36 -9.50 15.47
CA TYR A 238 0.82 -9.51 14.58
C TYR A 238 1.89 -10.45 15.13
N GLY A 239 2.68 -11.03 14.25
CA GLY A 239 3.72 -12.00 14.63
C GLY A 239 4.10 -12.91 13.47
N ARG A 240 4.30 -14.18 13.76
CA ARG A 240 4.63 -15.22 12.78
C ARG A 240 3.45 -16.20 12.62
N GLU A 241 3.70 -17.49 12.52
CA GLU A 241 2.67 -18.52 12.29
C GLU A 241 1.55 -18.54 13.33
N GLU A 242 1.83 -18.16 14.57
CA GLU A 242 0.83 -18.08 15.65
C GLU A 242 -0.35 -17.17 15.31
N VAL A 243 -0.13 -16.17 14.44
CA VAL A 243 -1.18 -15.29 13.93
C VAL A 243 -2.16 -16.06 13.03
N LEU A 244 -1.64 -16.94 12.18
CA LEU A 244 -2.46 -17.77 11.30
C LEU A 244 -3.24 -18.83 12.09
N GLU A 245 -2.63 -19.40 13.12
CA GLU A 245 -3.29 -20.34 14.03
C GLU A 245 -4.45 -19.67 14.77
N TRP A 246 -4.23 -18.47 15.31
CA TRP A 246 -5.28 -17.69 15.92
C TRP A 246 -6.41 -17.38 14.93
N GLY A 247 -6.08 -16.94 13.72
CA GLY A 247 -7.05 -16.66 12.67
C GLY A 247 -7.89 -17.90 12.31
N ARG A 248 -7.29 -19.08 12.18
CA ARG A 248 -8.01 -20.34 11.96
C ARG A 248 -8.94 -20.71 13.12
N LYS A 249 -8.48 -20.51 14.35
CA LYS A 249 -9.29 -20.76 15.55
C LYS A 249 -10.53 -19.86 15.58
N VAL A 250 -10.37 -18.57 15.26
CA VAL A 250 -11.48 -17.62 15.19
C VAL A 250 -12.42 -17.96 14.03
N ALA A 251 -11.88 -18.34 12.89
CA ALA A 251 -12.67 -18.71 11.70
C ALA A 251 -13.54 -19.94 11.93
N GLY A 252 -13.02 -20.94 12.66
CA GLY A 252 -13.71 -22.21 12.88
C GLY A 252 -14.01 -22.92 11.55
N ARG A 253 -15.29 -22.99 11.15
CA ARG A 253 -15.75 -23.57 9.87
C ARG A 253 -16.26 -22.53 8.88
N ASP A 254 -16.18 -21.24 9.21
CA ASP A 254 -16.68 -20.17 8.33
C ASP A 254 -15.71 -19.93 7.17
N GLN A 255 -16.16 -20.30 5.96
CA GLN A 255 -15.34 -20.22 4.75
C GLN A 255 -14.94 -18.80 4.38
N ARG A 256 -15.75 -17.79 4.74
CA ARG A 256 -15.45 -16.38 4.48
C ARG A 256 -14.24 -15.91 5.29
N LEU A 257 -14.09 -16.43 6.51
CA LEU A 257 -12.93 -16.18 7.38
C LEU A 257 -11.73 -17.07 7.03
N LEU A 258 -11.98 -18.31 6.62
CA LEU A 258 -10.92 -19.26 6.27
C LEU A 258 -10.21 -18.89 4.96
N LYS A 259 -10.93 -18.37 3.96
CA LYS A 259 -10.36 -18.02 2.64
C LYS A 259 -9.16 -17.07 2.77
N PRO A 260 -9.27 -15.88 3.44
CA PRO A 260 -8.14 -14.98 3.61
C PRO A 260 -6.99 -15.57 4.44
N ILE A 261 -7.29 -16.35 5.50
CA ILE A 261 -6.26 -17.01 6.30
C ILE A 261 -5.52 -18.09 5.49
N ASN A 262 -6.24 -18.85 4.67
CA ASN A 262 -5.63 -19.84 3.80
C ASN A 262 -4.74 -19.18 2.74
N ARG A 263 -5.17 -18.04 2.16
CA ARG A 263 -4.35 -17.25 1.21
C ARG A 263 -3.05 -16.79 1.87
N LEU A 264 -3.15 -16.15 3.04
CA LEU A 264 -1.96 -15.72 3.80
C LEU A 264 -1.04 -16.90 4.13
N THR A 265 -1.62 -18.06 4.50
CA THR A 265 -0.83 -19.27 4.79
C THR A 265 -0.07 -19.76 3.56
N GLN A 266 -0.72 -19.79 2.40
CA GLN A 266 -0.09 -20.24 1.15
C GLN A 266 1.05 -19.28 0.76
N VAL A 267 0.81 -17.97 0.79
CA VAL A 267 1.84 -16.96 0.51
C VAL A 267 3.00 -17.11 1.48
N TYR A 268 2.73 -17.15 2.78
CA TYR A 268 3.77 -17.27 3.81
C TYR A 268 4.66 -18.51 3.60
N ARG A 269 4.07 -19.68 3.30
CA ARG A 269 4.82 -20.90 3.04
C ARG A 269 5.69 -20.83 1.79
N LEU A 270 5.19 -20.19 0.71
CA LEU A 270 5.97 -19.98 -0.49
C LEU A 270 7.19 -19.10 -0.20
N LEU A 271 7.00 -18.06 0.60
CA LEU A 271 8.07 -17.13 0.98
C LEU A 271 9.07 -17.76 1.97
N GLU A 272 8.60 -18.67 2.84
CA GLU A 272 9.47 -19.47 3.71
C GLU A 272 10.43 -20.35 2.89
N ALA A 273 9.93 -20.97 1.83
CA ALA A 273 10.73 -21.79 0.93
C ALA A 273 11.84 -20.97 0.20
N THR A 274 11.67 -19.65 0.05
CA THR A 274 12.69 -18.76 -0.52
C THR A 274 13.66 -18.18 0.51
N GLY A 275 13.47 -18.46 1.80
CA GLY A 275 14.36 -17.99 2.87
C GLY A 275 14.17 -16.51 3.24
N ILE A 276 13.07 -15.87 2.85
CA ILE A 276 12.81 -14.44 3.16
C ILE A 276 11.86 -14.23 4.34
N GLN A 277 11.39 -15.31 4.98
CA GLN A 277 10.47 -15.28 6.12
C GLN A 277 10.95 -14.38 7.28
N ASP A 278 12.26 -14.21 7.45
CA ASP A 278 12.80 -13.36 8.49
C ASP A 278 12.53 -11.88 8.27
N HIS A 279 12.19 -11.47 7.05
CA HIS A 279 11.75 -10.13 6.72
C HIS A 279 10.23 -9.93 6.83
N LEU A 280 9.48 -10.98 7.11
CA LEU A 280 8.01 -10.93 7.14
C LEU A 280 7.48 -10.83 8.57
N LEU A 281 6.39 -10.09 8.71
CA LEU A 281 5.56 -10.01 9.88
C LEU A 281 4.10 -10.16 9.45
N LEU A 282 3.44 -11.24 9.87
CA LEU A 282 2.00 -11.40 9.65
C LEU A 282 1.24 -10.43 10.55
N ASP A 283 0.29 -9.68 10.00
CA ASP A 283 -0.48 -8.68 10.73
C ASP A 283 -1.95 -8.69 10.29
N LEU A 284 -2.84 -9.20 11.15
CA LEU A 284 -4.29 -9.18 10.91
C LEU A 284 -4.92 -7.82 11.24
N GLY A 285 -4.14 -6.90 11.76
CA GLY A 285 -4.50 -5.51 12.02
C GLY A 285 -3.99 -4.52 10.96
N GLU A 286 -3.44 -5.00 9.84
CA GLU A 286 -3.08 -4.13 8.73
C GLU A 286 -4.34 -3.82 7.91
N PHE A 287 -4.85 -2.61 8.09
CA PHE A 287 -6.11 -2.15 7.49
C PHE A 287 -5.93 -1.03 6.47
N ARG A 288 -4.70 -0.72 6.08
CA ARG A 288 -4.47 0.28 5.04
C ARG A 288 -5.01 -0.23 3.71
N GLY A 289 -5.79 0.60 3.04
CA GLY A 289 -6.36 0.26 1.74
C GLY A 289 -7.71 -0.46 1.78
N PHE A 290 -8.46 -0.44 2.89
CA PHE A 290 -9.82 -1.00 2.97
C PHE A 290 -10.73 -0.59 1.82
N ASP A 291 -10.64 0.66 1.37
CA ASP A 291 -11.45 1.20 0.29
C ASP A 291 -10.81 1.00 -1.11
N TYR A 292 -9.60 0.39 -1.17
CA TYR A 292 -8.84 0.21 -2.40
C TYR A 292 -8.89 -1.24 -2.93
N TYR A 293 -9.12 -2.21 -2.03
CA TYR A 293 -9.17 -3.63 -2.36
C TYR A 293 -10.56 -4.19 -2.08
N ASP A 294 -11.13 -4.89 -3.07
CA ASP A 294 -12.40 -5.62 -2.95
C ASP A 294 -12.24 -6.90 -2.10
#